data_ce14d16eb860ebc1d1f90b8de44bafe1
#
_entry.id   ce14d16eb860ebc1d1f90b8de44bafe1
#
_cell.length_a   1.000
_cell.length_b   1.000
_cell.length_c   1.000
_cell.angle_alpha   90.00
_cell.angle_beta   90.00
_cell.angle_gamma   90.00
#
_symmetry.space_group_name_H-M   'P 1'
#
loop_
_entity.id
_entity.type
_entity.pdbx_description
1 polymer ?
#
loop_
_entity_poly.entity_id
_entity_poly.type
_entity_poly.pdbx_seq_one_letter_code
_entity_poly.pdbx_strand_id
1 'polypeptide(L)'
;MTTSPKGSVLVLLITLTVNMIGIGLVMPVLPTLVGDLSGGLSPGALSYGLIVSLYSLMQFFFGPLLGALSDRFGRRPIILCSLAGLAVHYLLMAVAPSLAWIAIVRIIGGTFGASISAASAYIADITPPEKRAASFGLIGIAFGLGFIIGPGAGGLLGEIDVRLPFYSAAALCAGNLVLAWFRLPESLRPEDRRPFRLRQANPVGAFLLISRHAAVLALVAIFFFTQLAERALESTWVLFTGFRFDWGPAEVGWSLVLVGVLIAFSEGYLVRVLVPRFGEQKMLFGGLIVGGFCMLLLAFATEPWMAYVAISFYVLGWGVVGPAARAMASRSVARDQQGLLQGAITSMTTATGILGPPVAAGLFGFFIGPSAPFLFPGIPFLLGAAFFVVAFAIARHRRIRAAIESASA
;
A
#
# COMPACT_ATOMS: atom_id res chain seq x y z
N MET A 1 -26.39 -23.26 -8.47
CA MET A 1 -25.42 -24.03 -7.67
C MET A 1 -25.05 -23.17 -6.45
N THR A 2 -25.56 -23.48 -5.28
CA THR A 2 -25.24 -22.79 -4.03
C THR A 2 -23.87 -23.27 -3.58
N THR A 3 -22.83 -22.50 -3.84
CA THR A 3 -21.50 -22.78 -3.26
C THR A 3 -21.62 -22.66 -1.73
N SER A 4 -21.02 -23.59 -1.00
CA SER A 4 -20.96 -23.52 0.45
C SER A 4 -20.26 -22.22 0.89
N PRO A 5 -20.55 -21.63 2.07
CA PRO A 5 -19.88 -20.43 2.56
C PRO A 5 -18.35 -20.54 2.53
N LYS A 6 -17.80 -21.72 2.77
CA LYS A 6 -16.34 -21.99 2.66
C LYS A 6 -15.82 -21.86 1.24
N GLY A 7 -16.60 -22.30 0.22
CA GLY A 7 -16.24 -22.17 -1.19
C GLY A 7 -16.18 -20.71 -1.64
N SER A 8 -17.11 -19.87 -1.18
CA SER A 8 -17.15 -18.45 -1.48
C SER A 8 -15.96 -17.67 -0.89
N VAL A 9 -15.54 -18.00 0.34
CA VAL A 9 -14.34 -17.41 0.97
C VAL A 9 -13.09 -17.77 0.16
N LEU A 10 -12.94 -19.02 -0.24
CA LEU A 10 -11.78 -19.47 -1.01
C LEU A 10 -11.69 -18.75 -2.38
N VAL A 11 -12.79 -18.64 -3.11
CA VAL A 11 -12.82 -17.92 -4.40
C VAL A 11 -12.44 -16.45 -4.21
N LEU A 12 -12.95 -15.78 -3.17
CA LEU A 12 -12.60 -14.40 -2.89
C LEU A 12 -11.12 -14.24 -2.51
N LEU A 13 -10.55 -15.17 -1.74
CA LEU A 13 -9.13 -15.16 -1.39
C LEU A 13 -8.25 -15.34 -2.63
N ILE A 14 -8.60 -16.28 -3.52
CA ILE A 14 -7.92 -16.43 -4.81
C ILE A 14 -8.01 -15.11 -5.59
N THR A 15 -9.19 -14.51 -5.65
CA THR A 15 -9.42 -13.23 -6.33
C THR A 15 -8.52 -12.12 -5.79
N LEU A 16 -8.41 -11.98 -4.47
CA LEU A 16 -7.55 -10.99 -3.83
C LEU A 16 -6.06 -11.31 -4.06
N THR A 17 -5.65 -12.56 -3.92
CA THR A 17 -4.25 -12.98 -4.15
C THR A 17 -3.82 -12.69 -5.58
N VAL A 18 -4.63 -13.06 -6.57
CA VAL A 18 -4.33 -12.81 -7.98
C VAL A 18 -4.25 -11.31 -8.28
N ASN A 19 -5.14 -10.51 -7.67
CA ASN A 19 -5.08 -9.06 -7.80
C ASN A 19 -3.77 -8.49 -7.22
N MET A 20 -3.33 -8.98 -6.06
CA MET A 20 -2.06 -8.57 -5.45
C MET A 20 -0.84 -9.03 -6.25
N ILE A 21 -0.88 -10.24 -6.84
CA ILE A 21 0.15 -10.69 -7.79
C ILE A 21 0.21 -9.74 -8.99
N GLY A 22 -0.94 -9.31 -9.55
CA GLY A 22 -0.99 -8.36 -10.67
C GLY A 22 -0.32 -7.02 -10.33
N ILE A 23 -0.55 -6.48 -9.13
CA ILE A 23 0.12 -5.27 -8.64
C ILE A 23 1.64 -5.51 -8.52
N GLY A 24 2.03 -6.62 -7.89
CA GLY A 24 3.42 -6.98 -7.66
C GLY A 24 4.22 -7.20 -8.95
N LEU A 25 3.62 -7.82 -9.99
CA LEU A 25 4.24 -8.02 -11.30
C LEU A 25 4.75 -6.71 -11.93
N VAL A 26 4.02 -5.63 -11.73
CA VAL A 26 4.30 -4.34 -12.38
C VAL A 26 5.32 -3.51 -11.60
N MET A 27 5.51 -3.75 -10.29
CA MET A 27 6.37 -2.92 -9.44
C MET A 27 7.83 -2.83 -9.94
N PRO A 28 8.51 -3.92 -10.32
CA PRO A 28 9.90 -3.86 -10.76
C PRO A 28 10.11 -3.12 -12.09
N VAL A 29 9.11 -3.13 -12.97
CA VAL A 29 9.26 -2.70 -14.37
C VAL A 29 8.63 -1.34 -14.69
N LEU A 30 7.69 -0.85 -13.87
CA LEU A 30 7.01 0.39 -14.17
C LEU A 30 7.93 1.62 -14.21
N PRO A 31 8.91 1.79 -13.29
CA PRO A 31 9.86 2.90 -13.37
C PRO A 31 10.71 2.85 -14.63
N THR A 32 11.11 1.66 -15.07
CA THR A 32 11.88 1.46 -16.31
C THR A 32 11.04 1.89 -17.52
N LEU A 33 9.79 1.40 -17.64
CA LEU A 33 8.89 1.80 -18.74
C LEU A 33 8.69 3.32 -18.79
N VAL A 34 8.51 3.96 -17.63
CA VAL A 34 8.35 5.42 -17.57
C VAL A 34 9.67 6.13 -17.94
N GLY A 35 10.82 5.64 -17.50
CA GLY A 35 12.14 6.16 -17.86
C GLY A 35 12.38 6.12 -19.35
N ASP A 36 12.12 4.98 -20.01
CA ASP A 36 12.26 4.79 -21.45
C ASP A 36 11.41 5.80 -22.25
N LEU A 37 10.16 6.01 -21.82
CA LEU A 37 9.25 6.96 -22.48
C LEU A 37 9.53 8.43 -22.14
N SER A 38 10.37 8.70 -21.13
CA SER A 38 10.75 10.05 -20.68
C SER A 38 12.11 10.51 -21.23
N GLY A 39 12.84 9.64 -21.95
CA GLY A 39 14.19 9.92 -22.42
C GLY A 39 15.26 9.80 -21.36
N GLY A 40 15.01 9.03 -20.30
CA GLY A 40 15.98 8.68 -19.26
C GLY A 40 15.44 8.73 -17.83
N LEU A 41 16.27 8.26 -16.89
CA LEU A 41 15.88 8.08 -15.49
C LEU A 41 15.63 9.43 -14.77
N SER A 42 16.51 10.42 -14.98
CA SER A 42 16.38 11.73 -14.31
C SER A 42 15.09 12.47 -14.72
N PRO A 43 14.78 12.67 -16.02
CA PRO A 43 13.53 13.31 -16.43
C PRO A 43 12.30 12.41 -16.14
N GLY A 44 12.47 11.10 -16.13
CA GLY A 44 11.41 10.12 -15.87
C GLY A 44 10.99 10.01 -14.42
N ALA A 45 11.87 10.34 -13.48
CA ALA A 45 11.61 10.11 -12.06
C ALA A 45 10.40 10.90 -11.53
N LEU A 46 10.30 12.21 -11.81
CA LEU A 46 9.14 13.01 -11.43
C LEU A 46 7.87 12.51 -12.12
N SER A 47 7.95 12.18 -13.42
CA SER A 47 6.83 11.62 -14.19
C SER A 47 6.33 10.32 -13.58
N TYR A 48 7.23 9.44 -13.17
CA TYR A 48 6.90 8.22 -12.44
C TYR A 48 6.16 8.51 -11.12
N GLY A 49 6.70 9.43 -10.30
CA GLY A 49 6.06 9.83 -9.05
C GLY A 49 4.63 10.37 -9.25
N LEU A 50 4.43 11.21 -10.28
CA LEU A 50 3.11 11.74 -10.64
C LEU A 50 2.16 10.64 -11.14
N ILE A 51 2.64 9.69 -11.92
CA ILE A 51 1.88 8.55 -12.43
C ILE A 51 1.42 7.63 -11.29
N VAL A 52 2.27 7.39 -10.28
CA VAL A 52 1.90 6.64 -9.07
C VAL A 52 0.89 7.43 -8.24
N SER A 53 1.08 8.73 -8.10
CA SER A 53 0.16 9.62 -7.39
C SER A 53 -1.23 9.68 -8.01
N LEU A 54 -1.33 9.72 -9.34
CA LEU A 54 -2.61 9.69 -10.07
C LEU A 54 -3.45 8.45 -9.73
N TYR A 55 -2.81 7.28 -9.66
CA TYR A 55 -3.47 6.04 -9.27
C TYR A 55 -4.03 6.13 -7.83
N SER A 56 -3.23 6.64 -6.91
CA SER A 56 -3.63 6.83 -5.51
C SER A 56 -4.74 7.88 -5.36
N LEU A 57 -4.67 8.95 -6.15
CA LEU A 57 -5.70 10.00 -6.19
C LEU A 57 -7.06 9.44 -6.63
N MET A 58 -7.08 8.60 -7.66
CA MET A 58 -8.31 7.95 -8.09
C MET A 58 -8.84 6.97 -7.05
N GLN A 59 -7.97 6.20 -6.40
CA GLN A 59 -8.38 5.34 -5.29
C GLN A 59 -9.00 6.14 -4.13
N PHE A 60 -8.49 7.34 -3.84
CA PHE A 60 -9.04 8.21 -2.80
C PHE A 60 -10.49 8.61 -3.06
N PHE A 61 -10.80 9.01 -4.29
CA PHE A 61 -12.16 9.41 -4.66
C PHE A 61 -13.09 8.23 -4.92
N PHE A 62 -12.60 7.20 -5.61
CA PHE A 62 -13.43 6.09 -6.05
C PHE A 62 -13.55 4.95 -5.02
N GLY A 63 -12.68 4.87 -4.01
CA GLY A 63 -12.78 3.87 -2.94
C GLY A 63 -14.09 3.94 -2.18
N PRO A 64 -14.45 5.08 -1.58
CA PRO A 64 -15.75 5.26 -0.92
C PRO A 64 -16.94 5.13 -1.89
N LEU A 65 -16.77 5.60 -3.15
CA LEU A 65 -17.79 5.52 -4.18
C LEU A 65 -18.10 4.06 -4.55
N LEU A 66 -17.07 3.24 -4.82
CA LEU A 66 -17.24 1.81 -5.12
C LEU A 66 -17.81 1.05 -3.93
N GLY A 67 -17.43 1.42 -2.70
CA GLY A 67 -18.04 0.90 -1.49
C GLY A 67 -19.54 1.15 -1.45
N ALA A 68 -19.96 2.40 -1.63
CA ALA A 68 -21.38 2.78 -1.64
C ALA A 68 -22.17 2.17 -2.81
N LEU A 69 -21.55 2.04 -3.99
CA LEU A 69 -22.13 1.35 -5.13
C LEU A 69 -22.31 -0.15 -4.84
N SER A 70 -21.36 -0.76 -4.14
CA SER A 70 -21.46 -2.16 -3.74
C SER A 70 -22.55 -2.42 -2.70
N ASP A 71 -22.86 -1.43 -1.83
CA ASP A 71 -23.98 -1.48 -0.90
C ASP A 71 -25.35 -1.39 -1.62
N ARG A 72 -25.39 -0.71 -2.76
CA ARG A 72 -26.64 -0.52 -3.53
C ARG A 72 -26.91 -1.63 -4.52
N PHE A 73 -25.89 -1.99 -5.33
CA PHE A 73 -26.05 -2.91 -6.45
C PHE A 73 -25.68 -4.36 -6.10
N GLY A 74 -25.03 -4.59 -4.97
CA GLY A 74 -24.47 -5.87 -4.56
C GLY A 74 -22.94 -5.89 -4.65
N ARG A 75 -22.32 -6.79 -3.91
CA ARG A 75 -20.85 -6.92 -3.83
C ARG A 75 -20.28 -7.49 -5.13
N ARG A 76 -20.90 -8.58 -5.61
CA ARG A 76 -20.44 -9.33 -6.78
C ARG A 76 -20.32 -8.47 -8.04
N PRO A 77 -21.31 -7.67 -8.47
CA PRO A 77 -21.20 -6.84 -9.68
C PRO A 77 -20.03 -5.86 -9.61
N ILE A 78 -19.79 -5.25 -8.45
CA ILE A 78 -18.72 -4.28 -8.28
C ILE A 78 -17.34 -4.96 -8.32
N ILE A 79 -17.18 -6.14 -7.70
CA ILE A 79 -15.94 -6.92 -7.78
C ILE A 79 -15.66 -7.34 -9.23
N LEU A 80 -16.66 -7.83 -9.96
CA LEU A 80 -16.50 -8.22 -11.37
C LEU A 80 -16.14 -7.03 -12.26
N CYS A 81 -16.82 -5.89 -12.07
CA CYS A 81 -16.54 -4.66 -12.81
C CYS A 81 -15.10 -4.17 -12.54
N SER A 82 -14.65 -4.24 -11.27
CA SER A 82 -13.28 -3.89 -10.90
C SER A 82 -12.24 -4.81 -11.54
N LEU A 83 -12.47 -6.13 -11.57
CA LEU A 83 -11.57 -7.08 -12.23
C LEU A 83 -11.50 -6.85 -13.74
N ALA A 84 -12.63 -6.57 -14.39
CA ALA A 84 -12.67 -6.21 -15.82
C ALA A 84 -11.88 -4.93 -16.09
N GLY A 85 -12.11 -3.89 -15.29
CA GLY A 85 -11.40 -2.61 -15.40
C GLY A 85 -9.89 -2.75 -15.18
N LEU A 86 -9.46 -3.60 -14.23
CA LEU A 86 -8.05 -3.88 -14.00
C LEU A 86 -7.42 -4.70 -15.14
N ALA A 87 -8.12 -5.68 -15.71
CA ALA A 87 -7.63 -6.42 -16.88
C ALA A 87 -7.39 -5.47 -18.06
N VAL A 88 -8.35 -4.58 -18.34
CA VAL A 88 -8.22 -3.53 -19.37
C VAL A 88 -7.08 -2.56 -19.04
N HIS A 89 -6.98 -2.13 -17.77
CA HIS A 89 -5.90 -1.25 -17.32
C HIS A 89 -4.51 -1.86 -17.62
N TYR A 90 -4.25 -3.11 -17.21
CA TYR A 90 -2.95 -3.74 -17.45
C TYR A 90 -2.68 -3.96 -18.95
N LEU A 91 -3.70 -4.33 -19.73
CA LEU A 91 -3.56 -4.47 -21.17
C LEU A 91 -3.18 -3.13 -21.84
N LEU A 92 -3.87 -2.05 -21.46
CA LEU A 92 -3.57 -0.70 -21.99
C LEU A 92 -2.19 -0.20 -21.51
N MET A 93 -1.73 -0.60 -20.32
CA MET A 93 -0.37 -0.34 -19.85
C MET A 93 0.68 -1.06 -20.70
N ALA A 94 0.43 -2.34 -21.05
CA ALA A 94 1.33 -3.14 -21.86
C ALA A 94 1.60 -2.52 -23.25
N VAL A 95 0.60 -1.89 -23.86
CA VAL A 95 0.69 -1.27 -25.19
C VAL A 95 0.97 0.24 -25.14
N ALA A 96 1.32 0.79 -23.99
CA ALA A 96 1.47 2.25 -23.82
C ALA A 96 2.54 2.84 -24.74
N PRO A 97 2.19 3.83 -25.61
CA PRO A 97 3.13 4.46 -26.51
C PRO A 97 3.73 5.75 -25.95
N SER A 98 3.18 6.30 -24.86
CA SER A 98 3.57 7.60 -24.32
C SER A 98 3.22 7.76 -22.84
N LEU A 99 3.85 8.73 -22.17
CA LEU A 99 3.56 9.09 -20.78
C LEU A 99 2.11 9.57 -20.58
N ALA A 100 1.57 10.34 -21.52
CA ALA A 100 0.19 10.81 -21.48
C ALA A 100 -0.79 9.62 -21.49
N TRP A 101 -0.51 8.61 -22.30
CA TRP A 101 -1.27 7.37 -22.31
C TRP A 101 -1.23 6.67 -20.96
N ILE A 102 -0.02 6.49 -20.39
CA ILE A 102 0.15 5.88 -19.07
C ILE A 102 -0.65 6.66 -18.02
N ALA A 103 -0.60 8.00 -18.03
CA ALA A 103 -1.34 8.83 -17.08
C ALA A 103 -2.87 8.59 -17.17
N ILE A 104 -3.43 8.55 -18.38
CA ILE A 104 -4.86 8.26 -18.60
C ILE A 104 -5.20 6.85 -18.10
N VAL A 105 -4.38 5.87 -18.44
CA VAL A 105 -4.60 4.48 -18.04
C VAL A 105 -4.47 4.31 -16.52
N ARG A 106 -3.62 5.08 -15.84
CA ARG A 106 -3.54 5.12 -14.37
C ARG A 106 -4.79 5.66 -13.69
N ILE A 107 -5.47 6.63 -14.32
CA ILE A 107 -6.78 7.09 -13.85
C ILE A 107 -7.78 5.92 -13.88
N ILE A 108 -7.84 5.18 -14.98
CA ILE A 108 -8.69 3.99 -15.11
C ILE A 108 -8.32 2.96 -14.03
N GLY A 109 -7.04 2.61 -13.92
CA GLY A 109 -6.55 1.62 -12.95
C GLY A 109 -6.86 1.99 -11.50
N GLY A 110 -6.64 3.26 -11.12
CA GLY A 110 -6.94 3.76 -9.77
C GLY A 110 -8.43 3.71 -9.43
N THR A 111 -9.28 4.01 -10.41
CA THR A 111 -10.75 3.92 -10.27
C THR A 111 -11.19 2.49 -9.95
N PHE A 112 -10.73 1.50 -10.71
CA PHE A 112 -11.12 0.10 -10.53
C PHE A 112 -10.30 -0.63 -9.46
N GLY A 113 -9.08 -0.18 -9.13
CA GLY A 113 -8.22 -0.73 -8.08
C GLY A 113 -8.75 -0.55 -6.66
N ALA A 114 -9.78 0.31 -6.46
CA ALA A 114 -10.40 0.56 -5.16
C ALA A 114 -11.35 -0.56 -4.67
N SER A 115 -11.34 -1.74 -5.30
CA SER A 115 -12.25 -2.87 -5.02
C SER A 115 -12.01 -3.57 -3.68
N ILE A 116 -10.92 -3.27 -2.98
CA ILE A 116 -10.61 -3.86 -1.65
C ILE A 116 -11.72 -3.57 -0.63
N SER A 117 -12.38 -2.40 -0.71
CA SER A 117 -13.51 -2.05 0.15
C SER A 117 -14.70 -2.99 -0.07
N ALA A 118 -15.05 -3.28 -1.32
CA ALA A 118 -16.11 -4.21 -1.68
C ALA A 118 -15.78 -5.66 -1.27
N ALA A 119 -14.52 -6.08 -1.43
CA ALA A 119 -14.05 -7.41 -1.02
C ALA A 119 -14.08 -7.57 0.51
N SER A 120 -13.66 -6.56 1.26
CA SER A 120 -13.74 -6.55 2.73
C SER A 120 -15.19 -6.62 3.21
N ALA A 121 -16.09 -5.87 2.59
CA ALA A 121 -17.52 -5.93 2.89
C ALA A 121 -18.12 -7.30 2.56
N TYR A 122 -17.72 -7.91 1.42
CA TYR A 122 -18.12 -9.26 1.07
C TYR A 122 -17.75 -10.29 2.15
N ILE A 123 -16.51 -10.23 2.67
CA ILE A 123 -16.07 -11.11 3.77
C ILE A 123 -16.92 -10.88 5.02
N ALA A 124 -17.21 -9.62 5.36
CA ALA A 124 -18.04 -9.29 6.52
C ALA A 124 -19.47 -9.84 6.39
N ASP A 125 -20.03 -9.85 5.17
CA ASP A 125 -21.38 -10.34 4.89
C ASP A 125 -21.50 -11.88 5.08
N ILE A 126 -20.46 -12.63 4.64
CA ILE A 126 -20.51 -14.11 4.66
C ILE A 126 -19.88 -14.73 5.91
N THR A 127 -19.30 -13.92 6.81
CA THR A 127 -18.58 -14.40 7.99
C THR A 127 -19.31 -14.03 9.27
N PRO A 128 -19.64 -15.00 10.16
CA PRO A 128 -20.19 -14.73 11.47
C PRO A 128 -19.30 -13.80 12.29
N PRO A 129 -19.85 -12.92 13.15
CA PRO A 129 -19.10 -11.91 13.90
C PRO A 129 -17.88 -12.47 14.65
N GLU A 130 -18.01 -13.66 15.26
CA GLU A 130 -16.96 -14.31 16.05
C GLU A 130 -15.75 -14.76 15.21
N LYS A 131 -15.94 -14.97 13.90
CA LYS A 131 -14.91 -15.45 12.96
C LYS A 131 -14.37 -14.34 12.05
N ARG A 132 -14.93 -13.13 12.11
CA ARG A 132 -14.53 -12.02 11.22
C ARG A 132 -13.05 -11.69 11.33
N ALA A 133 -12.50 -11.62 12.55
CA ALA A 133 -11.08 -11.33 12.74
C ALA A 133 -10.17 -12.33 12.01
N ALA A 134 -10.49 -13.63 12.09
CA ALA A 134 -9.76 -14.67 11.39
C ALA A 134 -9.89 -14.54 9.86
N SER A 135 -11.10 -14.25 9.37
CA SER A 135 -11.36 -14.09 7.92
C SER A 135 -10.68 -12.84 7.35
N PHE A 136 -10.62 -11.74 8.09
CA PHE A 136 -9.82 -10.57 7.70
C PHE A 136 -8.31 -10.85 7.71
N GLY A 137 -7.83 -11.74 8.61
CA GLY A 137 -6.45 -12.22 8.60
C GLY A 137 -6.06 -12.93 7.30
N LEU A 138 -7.03 -13.60 6.63
CA LEU A 138 -6.80 -14.23 5.33
C LEU A 138 -6.54 -13.21 4.21
N ILE A 139 -7.08 -11.98 4.30
CA ILE A 139 -6.73 -10.89 3.38
C ILE A 139 -5.24 -10.57 3.50
N GLY A 140 -4.70 -10.50 4.71
CA GLY A 140 -3.27 -10.29 4.95
C GLY A 140 -2.41 -11.38 4.31
N ILE A 141 -2.83 -12.65 4.38
CA ILE A 141 -2.15 -13.76 3.71
C ILE A 141 -2.18 -13.59 2.18
N ALA A 142 -3.33 -13.18 1.61
CA ALA A 142 -3.45 -12.93 0.17
C ALA A 142 -2.52 -11.81 -0.29
N PHE A 143 -2.40 -10.72 0.50
CA PHE A 143 -1.45 -9.64 0.27
C PHE A 143 0.00 -10.14 0.35
N GLY A 144 0.37 -10.89 1.39
CA GLY A 144 1.72 -11.42 1.58
C GLY A 144 2.15 -12.33 0.42
N LEU A 145 1.29 -13.27 0.03
CA LEU A 145 1.57 -14.16 -1.11
C LEU A 145 1.71 -13.39 -2.42
N GLY A 146 0.82 -12.40 -2.65
CA GLY A 146 0.88 -11.56 -3.84
C GLY A 146 2.16 -10.73 -3.90
N PHE A 147 2.61 -10.20 -2.76
CA PHE A 147 3.83 -9.41 -2.64
C PHE A 147 5.12 -10.24 -2.73
N ILE A 148 5.05 -11.54 -2.49
CA ILE A 148 6.19 -12.45 -2.71
C ILE A 148 6.23 -12.92 -4.17
N ILE A 149 5.11 -13.43 -4.69
CA ILE A 149 5.06 -14.03 -6.03
C ILE A 149 5.12 -12.97 -7.12
N GLY A 150 4.40 -11.86 -6.93
CA GLY A 150 4.25 -10.81 -7.94
C GLY A 150 5.57 -10.19 -8.38
N PRO A 151 6.33 -9.56 -7.48
CA PRO A 151 7.59 -8.92 -7.84
C PRO A 151 8.65 -9.91 -8.36
N GLY A 152 8.73 -11.12 -7.78
CA GLY A 152 9.65 -12.16 -8.26
C GLY A 152 9.36 -12.56 -9.70
N ALA A 153 8.11 -12.87 -10.00
CA ALA A 153 7.70 -13.20 -11.37
C ALA A 153 7.79 -11.96 -12.29
N GLY A 154 7.43 -10.79 -11.80
CA GLY A 154 7.52 -9.54 -12.55
C GLY A 154 8.94 -9.16 -12.91
N GLY A 155 9.90 -9.35 -12.01
CA GLY A 155 11.32 -9.15 -12.27
C GLY A 155 11.83 -10.09 -13.35
N LEU A 156 11.59 -11.39 -13.22
CA LEU A 156 12.01 -12.40 -14.22
C LEU A 156 11.40 -12.17 -15.62
N LEU A 157 10.12 -11.82 -15.68
CA LEU A 157 9.46 -11.49 -16.95
C LEU A 157 9.98 -10.16 -17.52
N GLY A 158 10.30 -9.21 -16.65
CA GLY A 158 10.81 -7.90 -17.02
C GLY A 158 12.22 -7.94 -17.63
N GLU A 159 13.03 -8.93 -17.28
CA GLU A 159 14.33 -9.20 -17.93
C GLU A 159 14.18 -9.61 -19.40
N ILE A 160 13.08 -10.30 -19.73
CA ILE A 160 12.83 -10.71 -21.11
C ILE A 160 12.31 -9.52 -21.92
N ASP A 161 11.27 -8.86 -21.39
CA ASP A 161 10.68 -7.64 -21.96
C ASP A 161 9.91 -6.87 -20.87
N VAL A 162 10.16 -5.57 -20.77
CA VAL A 162 9.53 -4.66 -19.78
C VAL A 162 8.01 -4.68 -19.84
N ARG A 163 7.41 -5.05 -20.98
CA ARG A 163 5.95 -5.10 -21.19
C ARG A 163 5.31 -6.44 -20.82
N LEU A 164 6.09 -7.55 -20.75
CA LEU A 164 5.58 -8.87 -20.41
C LEU A 164 4.89 -8.94 -19.04
N PRO A 165 5.39 -8.32 -17.96
CA PRO A 165 4.68 -8.29 -16.68
C PRO A 165 3.28 -7.68 -16.78
N PHE A 166 3.07 -6.66 -17.61
CA PHE A 166 1.76 -6.05 -17.82
C PHE A 166 0.81 -6.96 -18.58
N TYR A 167 1.26 -7.64 -19.64
CA TYR A 167 0.47 -8.67 -20.34
C TYR A 167 0.08 -9.80 -19.41
N SER A 168 1.03 -10.26 -18.58
CA SER A 168 0.79 -11.32 -17.61
C SER A 168 -0.22 -10.90 -16.54
N ALA A 169 -0.13 -9.68 -16.03
CA ALA A 169 -1.10 -9.13 -15.10
C ALA A 169 -2.50 -8.99 -15.72
N ALA A 170 -2.59 -8.57 -16.99
CA ALA A 170 -3.84 -8.51 -17.73
C ALA A 170 -4.48 -9.90 -17.89
N ALA A 171 -3.69 -10.89 -18.27
CA ALA A 171 -4.16 -12.28 -18.43
C ALA A 171 -4.63 -12.87 -17.09
N LEU A 172 -3.86 -12.63 -15.99
CA LEU A 172 -4.25 -13.07 -14.65
C LEU A 172 -5.55 -12.41 -14.19
N CYS A 173 -5.73 -11.10 -14.39
CA CYS A 173 -6.96 -10.40 -14.04
C CYS A 173 -8.15 -10.88 -14.89
N ALA A 174 -7.95 -11.13 -16.19
CA ALA A 174 -8.99 -11.68 -17.07
C ALA A 174 -9.38 -13.10 -16.64
N GLY A 175 -8.42 -13.99 -16.36
CA GLY A 175 -8.68 -15.32 -15.84
C GLY A 175 -9.40 -15.29 -14.49
N ASN A 176 -9.01 -14.37 -13.61
CA ASN A 176 -9.66 -14.15 -12.32
C ASN A 176 -11.10 -13.63 -12.48
N LEU A 177 -11.35 -12.75 -13.45
CA LEU A 177 -12.70 -12.30 -13.81
C LEU A 177 -13.57 -13.49 -14.24
N VAL A 178 -13.05 -14.35 -15.08
CA VAL A 178 -13.78 -15.58 -15.53
C VAL A 178 -14.06 -16.50 -14.34
N LEU A 179 -13.07 -16.75 -13.47
CA LEU A 179 -13.24 -17.53 -12.26
C LEU A 179 -14.31 -16.94 -11.34
N ALA A 180 -14.22 -15.64 -11.07
CA ALA A 180 -15.17 -14.94 -10.21
C ALA A 180 -16.58 -14.90 -10.83
N TRP A 181 -16.68 -14.74 -12.16
CA TRP A 181 -17.97 -14.76 -12.87
C TRP A 181 -18.74 -16.05 -12.62
N PHE A 182 -18.08 -17.19 -12.67
CA PHE A 182 -18.72 -18.50 -12.51
C PHE A 182 -18.83 -18.97 -11.05
N ARG A 183 -17.92 -18.54 -10.17
CA ARG A 183 -17.78 -19.12 -8.82
C ARG A 183 -18.09 -18.18 -7.67
N LEU A 184 -18.13 -16.85 -7.89
CA LEU A 184 -18.40 -15.88 -6.84
C LEU A 184 -19.90 -15.62 -6.75
N PRO A 185 -20.63 -16.07 -5.71
CA PRO A 185 -22.05 -15.75 -5.52
C PRO A 185 -22.21 -14.31 -5.01
N GLU A 186 -23.44 -13.78 -5.04
CA GLU A 186 -23.74 -12.52 -4.38
C GLU A 186 -23.83 -12.75 -2.86
N SER A 187 -23.19 -11.85 -2.08
CA SER A 187 -23.23 -11.93 -0.60
C SER A 187 -24.31 -11.04 0.01
N LEU A 188 -24.64 -9.94 -0.65
CA LEU A 188 -25.61 -8.96 -0.13
C LEU A 188 -27.02 -9.28 -0.59
N ARG A 189 -27.91 -9.59 0.36
CA ARG A 189 -29.31 -9.86 0.06
C ARG A 189 -30.01 -8.60 -0.47
N PRO A 190 -31.02 -8.73 -1.35
CA PRO A 190 -31.75 -7.59 -1.88
C PRO A 190 -32.35 -6.68 -0.80
N GLU A 191 -32.83 -7.28 0.29
CA GLU A 191 -33.43 -6.58 1.43
C GLU A 191 -32.41 -5.78 2.27
N ASP A 192 -31.12 -6.16 2.25
CA ASP A 192 -30.05 -5.52 3.00
C ASP A 192 -29.38 -4.38 2.20
N ARG A 193 -29.80 -4.17 0.93
CA ARG A 193 -29.26 -3.13 0.06
C ARG A 193 -29.65 -1.75 0.56
N ARG A 194 -28.68 -0.83 0.56
CA ARG A 194 -28.86 0.55 1.04
C ARG A 194 -28.95 1.54 -0.11
N PRO A 195 -29.79 2.59 0.00
CA PRO A 195 -29.80 3.65 -1.00
C PRO A 195 -28.44 4.36 -1.07
N PHE A 196 -28.01 4.67 -2.28
CA PHE A 196 -26.76 5.40 -2.51
C PHE A 196 -26.83 6.82 -1.93
N ARG A 197 -25.89 7.18 -1.04
CA ARG A 197 -25.79 8.52 -0.44
C ARG A 197 -24.34 9.02 -0.53
N LEU A 198 -24.05 9.94 -1.46
CA LEU A 198 -22.74 10.56 -1.64
C LEU A 198 -22.17 11.19 -0.35
N ARG A 199 -23.03 11.70 0.54
CA ARG A 199 -22.63 12.33 1.80
C ARG A 199 -21.95 11.35 2.76
N GLN A 200 -22.17 10.05 2.65
CA GLN A 200 -21.54 9.01 3.45
C GLN A 200 -20.12 8.67 2.94
N ALA A 201 -19.79 9.05 1.71
CA ALA A 201 -18.50 8.83 1.07
C ALA A 201 -17.52 10.00 1.27
N ASN A 202 -17.67 10.80 2.37
CA ASN A 202 -16.80 11.94 2.62
C ASN A 202 -15.59 11.57 3.49
N PRO A 203 -14.37 11.40 2.90
CA PRO A 203 -13.18 11.03 3.66
C PRO A 203 -12.66 12.16 4.58
N VAL A 204 -12.99 13.42 4.25
CA VAL A 204 -12.51 14.60 5.01
C VAL A 204 -13.28 14.77 6.33
N GLY A 205 -14.56 14.42 6.36
CA GLY A 205 -15.40 14.53 7.56
C GLY A 205 -14.91 13.66 8.71
N ALA A 206 -14.37 12.48 8.43
CA ALA A 206 -13.80 11.58 9.41
C ALA A 206 -12.57 12.20 10.11
N PHE A 207 -11.71 12.86 9.35
CA PHE A 207 -10.51 13.53 9.87
C PHE A 207 -10.83 14.70 10.81
N LEU A 208 -11.78 15.56 10.42
CA LEU A 208 -12.17 16.73 11.22
C LEU A 208 -12.75 16.38 12.60
N LEU A 209 -13.40 15.22 12.72
CA LEU A 209 -14.00 14.80 13.99
C LEU A 209 -12.95 14.22 14.96
N ILE A 210 -11.96 13.50 14.43
CA ILE A 210 -10.87 12.89 15.22
C ILE A 210 -9.87 13.94 15.68
N SER A 211 -9.70 15.06 14.95
CA SER A 211 -8.77 16.13 15.33
C SER A 211 -9.09 16.80 16.68
N ARG A 212 -10.27 16.55 17.25
CA ARG A 212 -10.66 17.04 18.59
C ARG A 212 -9.99 16.28 19.74
N HIS A 213 -9.40 15.11 19.51
CA HIS A 213 -8.73 14.29 20.53
C HIS A 213 -7.22 14.36 20.35
N ALA A 214 -6.51 15.11 21.21
CA ALA A 214 -5.08 15.37 21.07
C ALA A 214 -4.21 14.10 20.98
N ALA A 215 -4.53 13.04 21.76
CA ALA A 215 -3.82 11.76 21.72
C ALA A 215 -4.00 11.05 20.38
N VAL A 216 -5.25 11.01 19.87
CA VAL A 216 -5.56 10.37 18.59
C VAL A 216 -4.92 11.14 17.44
N LEU A 217 -4.99 12.47 17.48
CA LEU A 217 -4.35 13.33 16.48
C LEU A 217 -2.83 13.09 16.42
N ALA A 218 -2.19 12.94 17.58
CA ALA A 218 -0.76 12.65 17.64
C ALA A 218 -0.40 11.29 17.07
N LEU A 219 -1.16 10.23 17.39
CA LEU A 219 -0.95 8.89 16.84
C LEU A 219 -1.19 8.87 15.32
N VAL A 220 -2.22 9.57 14.86
CA VAL A 220 -2.49 9.75 13.42
C VAL A 220 -1.38 10.54 12.73
N ALA A 221 -0.82 11.56 13.38
CA ALA A 221 0.30 12.33 12.84
C ALA A 221 1.60 11.48 12.77
N ILE A 222 1.90 10.70 13.82
CA ILE A 222 3.01 9.73 13.79
C ILE A 222 2.82 8.78 12.61
N PHE A 223 1.63 8.20 12.46
CA PHE A 223 1.30 7.31 11.37
C PHE A 223 1.45 8.00 10.00
N PHE A 224 1.01 9.25 9.86
CA PHE A 224 1.14 10.04 8.63
C PHE A 224 2.59 10.23 8.19
N PHE A 225 3.48 10.69 9.10
CA PHE A 225 4.88 10.91 8.76
C PHE A 225 5.63 9.61 8.48
N THR A 226 5.33 8.55 9.21
CA THR A 226 5.94 7.24 8.94
C THR A 226 5.45 6.64 7.62
N GLN A 227 4.19 6.84 7.26
CA GLN A 227 3.67 6.46 5.95
C GLN A 227 4.27 7.29 4.81
N LEU A 228 4.55 8.60 5.02
CA LEU A 228 5.29 9.40 4.03
C LEU A 228 6.70 8.85 3.79
N ALA A 229 7.40 8.44 4.85
CA ALA A 229 8.71 7.81 4.74
C ALA A 229 8.65 6.48 3.96
N GLU A 230 7.62 5.66 4.23
CA GLU A 230 7.37 4.42 3.50
C GLU A 230 7.08 4.68 2.01
N ARG A 231 6.22 5.67 1.69
CA ARG A 231 5.94 6.06 0.29
C ARG A 231 7.17 6.61 -0.42
N ALA A 232 8.05 7.33 0.28
CA ALA A 232 9.32 7.77 -0.28
C ALA A 232 10.20 6.56 -0.63
N LEU A 233 10.32 5.58 0.26
CA LEU A 233 11.06 4.35 0.02
C LEU A 233 10.48 3.56 -1.16
N GLU A 234 9.18 3.24 -1.12
CA GLU A 234 8.51 2.45 -2.15
C GLU A 234 8.63 3.06 -3.55
N SER A 235 8.42 4.38 -3.66
CA SER A 235 8.45 5.07 -4.95
C SER A 235 9.86 5.31 -5.50
N THR A 236 10.89 5.22 -4.68
CA THR A 236 12.26 5.47 -5.14
C THR A 236 13.16 4.24 -5.09
N TRP A 237 12.70 3.12 -4.51
CA TRP A 237 13.50 1.90 -4.40
C TRP A 237 14.07 1.43 -5.74
N VAL A 238 13.20 1.22 -6.73
CA VAL A 238 13.59 0.75 -8.08
C VAL A 238 14.48 1.77 -8.77
N LEU A 239 14.14 3.07 -8.67
CA LEU A 239 14.92 4.16 -9.25
C LEU A 239 16.34 4.22 -8.65
N PHE A 240 16.42 4.13 -7.32
CA PHE A 240 17.68 4.21 -6.58
C PHE A 240 18.55 2.99 -6.84
N THR A 241 18.00 1.78 -6.76
CA THR A 241 18.78 0.55 -6.94
C THR A 241 19.24 0.39 -8.38
N GLY A 242 18.43 0.78 -9.37
CA GLY A 242 18.83 0.84 -10.77
C GLY A 242 19.94 1.85 -11.01
N PHE A 243 19.84 3.07 -10.45
CA PHE A 243 20.87 4.09 -10.63
C PHE A 243 22.18 3.80 -9.87
N ARG A 244 22.08 3.28 -8.63
CA ARG A 244 23.22 3.15 -7.72
C ARG A 244 23.97 1.84 -7.87
N PHE A 245 23.25 0.75 -8.18
CA PHE A 245 23.78 -0.61 -8.21
C PHE A 245 23.65 -1.26 -9.59
N ASP A 246 23.10 -0.53 -10.57
CA ASP A 246 22.83 -1.05 -11.92
C ASP A 246 21.93 -2.31 -11.90
N TRP A 247 20.97 -2.34 -10.96
CA TRP A 247 20.04 -3.45 -10.87
C TRP A 247 19.01 -3.42 -11.98
N GLY A 248 18.86 -4.57 -12.64
CA GLY A 248 17.76 -4.84 -13.57
C GLY A 248 16.46 -5.24 -12.84
N PRO A 249 15.41 -5.54 -13.62
CA PRO A 249 14.12 -5.97 -13.09
C PRO A 249 14.20 -7.22 -12.21
N ALA A 250 15.09 -8.18 -12.50
CA ALA A 250 15.24 -9.41 -11.74
C ALA A 250 15.80 -9.16 -10.33
N GLU A 251 16.90 -8.40 -10.20
CA GLU A 251 17.48 -8.08 -8.89
C GLU A 251 16.48 -7.28 -8.03
N VAL A 252 15.79 -6.31 -8.64
CA VAL A 252 14.72 -5.57 -7.98
C VAL A 252 13.61 -6.54 -7.55
N GLY A 253 13.19 -7.44 -8.42
CA GLY A 253 12.18 -8.45 -8.12
C GLY A 253 12.55 -9.29 -6.90
N TRP A 254 13.78 -9.82 -6.85
CA TRP A 254 14.27 -10.60 -5.71
C TRP A 254 14.38 -9.78 -4.42
N SER A 255 14.77 -8.51 -4.49
CA SER A 255 14.80 -7.63 -3.32
C SER A 255 13.39 -7.43 -2.74
N LEU A 256 12.37 -7.30 -3.58
CA LEU A 256 10.97 -7.17 -3.16
C LEU A 256 10.40 -8.50 -2.64
N VAL A 257 10.84 -9.65 -3.18
CA VAL A 257 10.52 -10.97 -2.59
C VAL A 257 11.03 -11.06 -1.15
N LEU A 258 12.28 -10.65 -0.91
CA LEU A 258 12.83 -10.59 0.45
C LEU A 258 11.98 -9.70 1.35
N VAL A 259 11.61 -8.50 0.90
CA VAL A 259 10.72 -7.58 1.63
C VAL A 259 9.39 -8.26 1.95
N GLY A 260 8.75 -8.94 1.01
CA GLY A 260 7.51 -9.67 1.22
C GLY A 260 7.62 -10.77 2.28
N VAL A 261 8.69 -11.55 2.24
CA VAL A 261 8.98 -12.60 3.25
C VAL A 261 9.19 -11.99 4.63
N LEU A 262 9.94 -10.89 4.72
CA LEU A 262 10.19 -10.20 5.98
C LEU A 262 8.94 -9.53 6.56
N ILE A 263 8.04 -8.97 5.72
CA ILE A 263 6.73 -8.47 6.16
C ILE A 263 5.92 -9.61 6.75
N ALA A 264 5.80 -10.75 6.05
CA ALA A 264 5.06 -11.91 6.52
C ALA A 264 5.62 -12.44 7.85
N PHE A 265 6.93 -12.48 8.00
CA PHE A 265 7.60 -12.86 9.24
C PHE A 265 7.36 -11.84 10.36
N SER A 266 7.49 -10.55 10.09
CA SER A 266 7.31 -9.48 11.07
C SER A 266 5.87 -9.44 11.57
N GLU A 267 4.89 -9.35 10.69
CA GLU A 267 3.47 -9.25 11.08
C GLU A 267 2.91 -10.59 11.61
N GLY A 268 3.34 -11.71 11.03
CA GLY A 268 2.89 -13.04 11.41
C GLY A 268 3.47 -13.55 12.73
N TYR A 269 4.74 -13.26 13.00
CA TYR A 269 5.48 -13.81 14.14
C TYR A 269 6.01 -12.74 15.10
N LEU A 270 6.79 -11.76 14.61
CA LEU A 270 7.45 -10.78 15.49
C LEU A 270 6.46 -9.97 16.33
N VAL A 271 5.40 -9.48 15.72
CA VAL A 271 4.35 -8.71 16.42
C VAL A 271 3.76 -9.52 17.57
N ARG A 272 3.48 -10.80 17.34
CA ARG A 272 2.88 -11.69 18.35
C ARG A 272 3.81 -12.01 19.52
N VAL A 273 5.13 -11.97 19.30
CA VAL A 273 6.14 -12.27 20.32
C VAL A 273 6.61 -11.01 21.04
N LEU A 274 6.89 -9.94 20.28
CA LEU A 274 7.51 -8.74 20.84
C LEU A 274 6.51 -7.81 21.51
N VAL A 275 5.32 -7.62 20.93
CA VAL A 275 4.33 -6.68 21.51
C VAL A 275 3.87 -7.11 22.91
N PRO A 276 3.50 -8.39 23.19
CA PRO A 276 3.15 -8.82 24.53
C PRO A 276 4.31 -8.73 25.53
N ARG A 277 5.56 -8.92 25.05
CA ARG A 277 6.75 -8.95 25.92
C ARG A 277 7.27 -7.57 26.30
N PHE A 278 7.26 -6.62 25.36
CA PHE A 278 7.85 -5.30 25.55
C PHE A 278 6.82 -4.17 25.67
N GLY A 279 5.58 -4.43 25.29
CA GLY A 279 4.50 -3.45 25.24
C GLY A 279 4.54 -2.58 23.96
N GLU A 280 3.37 -2.09 23.55
CA GLU A 280 3.18 -1.35 22.30
C GLU A 280 3.98 -0.05 22.25
N GLN A 281 4.10 0.66 23.39
CA GLN A 281 4.82 1.93 23.47
C GLN A 281 6.30 1.76 23.18
N LYS A 282 6.97 0.75 23.80
CA LYS A 282 8.40 0.49 23.55
C LYS A 282 8.62 0.04 22.11
N MET A 283 7.70 -0.73 21.56
CA MET A 283 7.74 -1.16 20.15
C MET A 283 7.59 0.02 19.19
N LEU A 284 6.68 0.96 19.49
CA LEU A 284 6.55 2.20 18.73
C LEU A 284 7.85 3.00 18.71
N PHE A 285 8.42 3.30 19.88
CA PHE A 285 9.67 4.08 19.98
C PHE A 285 10.86 3.37 19.34
N GLY A 286 11.02 2.07 19.60
CA GLY A 286 12.09 1.25 19.03
C GLY A 286 12.02 1.20 17.50
N GLY A 287 10.83 0.97 16.96
CA GLY A 287 10.62 0.95 15.52
C GLY A 287 10.83 2.30 14.84
N LEU A 288 10.47 3.42 15.49
CA LEU A 288 10.75 4.75 14.97
C LEU A 288 12.27 5.02 14.89
N ILE A 289 13.04 4.60 15.89
CA ILE A 289 14.50 4.74 15.90
C ILE A 289 15.12 3.86 14.81
N VAL A 290 14.75 2.57 14.77
CA VAL A 290 15.27 1.63 13.78
C VAL A 290 14.91 2.07 12.37
N GLY A 291 13.66 2.48 12.12
CA GLY A 291 13.21 2.96 10.81
C GLY A 291 13.99 4.19 10.34
N GLY A 292 14.16 5.19 11.21
CA GLY A 292 14.94 6.40 10.90
C GLY A 292 16.42 6.08 10.63
N PHE A 293 17.02 5.22 11.44
CA PHE A 293 18.41 4.78 11.24
C PHE A 293 18.60 4.01 9.95
N CYS A 294 17.69 3.08 9.61
CA CYS A 294 17.74 2.33 8.36
C CYS A 294 17.57 3.23 7.13
N MET A 295 16.70 4.26 7.21
CA MET A 295 16.59 5.26 6.15
C MET A 295 17.91 6.04 5.95
N LEU A 296 18.62 6.39 7.04
CA LEU A 296 19.94 7.00 6.94
C LEU A 296 20.95 6.04 6.30
N LEU A 297 20.97 4.78 6.69
CA LEU A 297 21.85 3.77 6.08
C LEU A 297 21.58 3.63 4.57
N LEU A 298 20.31 3.61 4.16
CA LEU A 298 19.93 3.57 2.75
C LEU A 298 20.41 4.82 1.99
N ALA A 299 20.27 6.00 2.60
CA ALA A 299 20.70 7.25 1.97
C ALA A 299 22.20 7.25 1.58
N PHE A 300 23.02 6.60 2.37
CA PHE A 300 24.47 6.52 2.17
C PHE A 300 24.94 5.15 1.66
N ALA A 301 24.02 4.25 1.27
CA ALA A 301 24.40 2.94 0.74
C ALA A 301 25.16 3.08 -0.59
N THR A 302 26.35 2.48 -0.63
CA THR A 302 27.22 2.45 -1.83
C THR A 302 27.31 1.07 -2.44
N GLU A 303 27.03 0.04 -1.67
CA GLU A 303 27.12 -1.35 -2.07
C GLU A 303 25.75 -2.07 -1.91
N PRO A 304 25.42 -3.04 -2.78
CA PRO A 304 24.16 -3.78 -2.73
C PRO A 304 23.85 -4.41 -1.37
N TRP A 305 24.85 -4.99 -0.72
CA TRP A 305 24.65 -5.64 0.59
C TRP A 305 24.18 -4.65 1.67
N MET A 306 24.64 -3.38 1.61
CA MET A 306 24.19 -2.33 2.56
C MET A 306 22.69 -2.07 2.41
N ALA A 307 22.20 -2.04 1.16
CA ALA A 307 20.77 -1.87 0.87
C ALA A 307 19.96 -3.07 1.38
N TYR A 308 20.42 -4.32 1.17
CA TYR A 308 19.76 -5.50 1.68
C TYR A 308 19.70 -5.53 3.22
N VAL A 309 20.79 -5.18 3.89
CA VAL A 309 20.84 -5.10 5.36
C VAL A 309 19.87 -4.01 5.86
N ALA A 310 19.97 -2.81 5.31
CA ALA A 310 19.16 -1.68 5.75
C ALA A 310 17.66 -1.93 5.53
N ILE A 311 17.25 -2.45 4.35
CA ILE A 311 15.83 -2.73 4.07
C ILE A 311 15.30 -3.87 4.95
N SER A 312 16.14 -4.88 5.27
CA SER A 312 15.73 -5.98 6.15
C SER A 312 15.44 -5.49 7.57
N PHE A 313 16.33 -4.71 8.17
CA PHE A 313 16.08 -4.14 9.49
C PHE A 313 14.95 -3.10 9.48
N TYR A 314 14.81 -2.33 8.40
CA TYR A 314 13.70 -1.42 8.22
C TYR A 314 12.36 -2.16 8.28
N VAL A 315 12.19 -3.20 7.48
CA VAL A 315 10.93 -3.97 7.41
C VAL A 315 10.63 -4.67 8.74
N LEU A 316 11.62 -5.25 9.40
CA LEU A 316 11.45 -5.90 10.70
C LEU A 316 11.07 -4.89 11.79
N GLY A 317 11.70 -3.72 11.82
CA GLY A 317 11.39 -2.66 12.78
C GLY A 317 10.06 -1.97 12.49
N TRP A 318 9.80 -1.60 11.24
CA TRP A 318 8.59 -0.92 10.82
C TRP A 318 7.34 -1.81 10.90
N GLY A 319 7.46 -3.09 10.55
CA GLY A 319 6.36 -4.06 10.59
C GLY A 319 5.71 -4.22 11.97
N VAL A 320 6.41 -3.82 13.04
CA VAL A 320 5.87 -3.82 14.41
C VAL A 320 5.22 -2.48 14.78
N VAL A 321 5.68 -1.36 14.20
CA VAL A 321 5.20 0.00 14.53
C VAL A 321 3.75 0.22 14.09
N GLY A 322 3.43 -0.17 12.86
CA GLY A 322 2.09 0.03 12.30
C GLY A 322 0.97 -0.62 13.12
N PRO A 323 1.04 -1.93 13.41
CA PRO A 323 0.07 -2.60 14.29
C PRO A 323 0.00 -2.02 15.70
N ALA A 324 1.15 -1.68 16.33
CA ALA A 324 1.20 -1.09 17.66
C ALA A 324 0.50 0.28 17.69
N ALA A 325 0.80 1.16 16.73
CA ALA A 325 0.18 2.48 16.63
C ALA A 325 -1.34 2.39 16.40
N ARG A 326 -1.80 1.47 15.54
CA ARG A 326 -3.24 1.24 15.29
C ARG A 326 -3.96 0.69 16.53
N ALA A 327 -3.35 -0.23 17.27
CA ALA A 327 -3.92 -0.78 18.49
C ALA A 327 -4.06 0.30 19.58
N MET A 328 -3.05 1.15 19.76
CA MET A 328 -3.09 2.28 20.68
C MET A 328 -4.15 3.30 20.29
N ALA A 329 -4.23 3.67 19.01
CA ALA A 329 -5.25 4.59 18.49
C ALA A 329 -6.67 4.03 18.68
N SER A 330 -6.86 2.73 18.44
CA SER A 330 -8.14 2.05 18.62
C SER A 330 -8.62 2.06 20.07
N ARG A 331 -7.72 1.91 21.05
CA ARG A 331 -8.08 2.00 22.48
C ARG A 331 -8.37 3.43 22.95
N SER A 332 -7.83 4.43 22.24
CA SER A 332 -8.02 5.84 22.59
C SER A 332 -9.36 6.42 22.15
N VAL A 333 -10.21 5.65 21.46
CA VAL A 333 -11.53 6.08 20.99
C VAL A 333 -12.64 5.14 21.47
N ALA A 334 -13.84 5.68 21.67
CA ALA A 334 -15.01 4.91 22.04
C ALA A 334 -15.44 3.93 20.93
N ARG A 335 -16.18 2.88 21.28
CA ARG A 335 -16.58 1.82 20.33
C ARG A 335 -17.37 2.34 19.13
N ASP A 336 -18.21 3.34 19.33
CA ASP A 336 -18.99 4.01 18.28
C ASP A 336 -18.14 4.88 17.33
N GLN A 337 -16.92 5.25 17.73
CA GLN A 337 -15.98 6.05 16.95
C GLN A 337 -14.92 5.23 16.19
N GLN A 338 -14.91 3.90 16.36
CA GLN A 338 -13.93 3.03 15.70
C GLN A 338 -13.98 3.12 14.17
N GLY A 339 -15.19 3.18 13.59
CA GLY A 339 -15.35 3.34 12.14
C GLY A 339 -14.79 4.67 11.64
N LEU A 340 -14.93 5.74 12.43
CA LEU A 340 -14.40 7.05 12.13
C LEU A 340 -12.86 7.07 12.16
N LEU A 341 -12.26 6.42 13.18
CA LEU A 341 -10.80 6.26 13.27
C LEU A 341 -10.24 5.50 12.06
N GLN A 342 -10.85 4.38 11.68
CA GLN A 342 -10.41 3.62 10.50
C GLN A 342 -10.55 4.42 9.22
N GLY A 343 -11.64 5.19 9.08
CA GLY A 343 -11.82 6.12 7.96
C GLY A 343 -10.73 7.18 7.89
N ALA A 344 -10.33 7.76 9.04
CA ALA A 344 -9.25 8.75 9.10
C ALA A 344 -7.89 8.14 8.77
N ILE A 345 -7.55 6.97 9.31
CA ILE A 345 -6.31 6.24 9.00
C ILE A 345 -6.24 5.94 7.50
N THR A 346 -7.33 5.43 6.91
CA THR A 346 -7.40 5.14 5.47
C THR A 346 -7.22 6.39 4.63
N SER A 347 -7.89 7.49 4.98
CA SER A 347 -7.75 8.77 4.27
C SER A 347 -6.32 9.29 4.33
N MET A 348 -5.67 9.20 5.50
CA MET A 348 -4.27 9.59 5.68
C MET A 348 -3.32 8.72 4.85
N THR A 349 -3.49 7.39 4.89
CA THR A 349 -2.67 6.47 4.07
C THR A 349 -2.79 6.79 2.58
N THR A 350 -4.00 7.11 2.11
CA THR A 350 -4.21 7.46 0.71
C THR A 350 -3.61 8.83 0.38
N ALA A 351 -3.74 9.82 1.28
CA ALA A 351 -3.13 11.13 1.11
C ALA A 351 -1.59 11.04 1.02
N THR A 352 -0.94 10.17 1.80
CA THR A 352 0.50 9.95 1.68
C THR A 352 0.88 9.30 0.34
N GLY A 353 0.03 8.44 -0.22
CA GLY A 353 0.19 7.87 -1.56
C GLY A 353 0.05 8.89 -2.68
N ILE A 354 -0.65 10.01 -2.44
CA ILE A 354 -0.77 11.13 -3.39
C ILE A 354 0.46 12.06 -3.30
N LEU A 355 0.89 12.38 -2.09
CA LEU A 355 1.94 13.39 -1.85
C LEU A 355 3.36 12.80 -1.90
N GLY A 356 3.57 11.60 -1.35
CA GLY A 356 4.89 10.99 -1.16
C GLY A 356 5.63 10.74 -2.48
N PRO A 357 5.05 10.00 -3.44
CA PRO A 357 5.75 9.62 -4.66
C PRO A 357 6.25 10.81 -5.51
N PRO A 358 5.46 11.87 -5.78
CA PRO A 358 5.97 12.99 -6.57
C PRO A 358 7.11 13.74 -5.88
N VAL A 359 7.02 13.92 -4.56
CA VAL A 359 8.06 14.62 -3.80
C VAL A 359 9.34 13.79 -3.76
N ALA A 360 9.25 12.49 -3.43
CA ALA A 360 10.42 11.64 -3.30
C ALA A 360 11.10 11.37 -4.65
N ALA A 361 10.32 10.99 -5.66
CA ALA A 361 10.85 10.72 -6.99
C ALA A 361 11.32 12.01 -7.69
N GLY A 362 10.66 13.15 -7.46
CA GLY A 362 11.10 14.45 -7.95
C GLY A 362 12.44 14.87 -7.35
N LEU A 363 12.62 14.72 -6.02
CA LEU A 363 13.91 14.96 -5.36
C LEU A 363 14.98 14.01 -5.90
N PHE A 364 14.68 12.73 -6.05
CA PHE A 364 15.61 11.77 -6.66
C PHE A 364 16.05 12.24 -8.04
N GLY A 365 15.10 12.53 -8.95
CA GLY A 365 15.40 12.96 -10.31
C GLY A 365 16.22 14.26 -10.37
N PHE A 366 15.92 15.23 -9.48
CA PHE A 366 16.68 16.46 -9.38
C PHE A 366 18.13 16.20 -8.95
N PHE A 367 18.37 15.41 -7.90
CA PHE A 367 19.72 15.20 -7.34
C PHE A 367 20.57 14.19 -8.13
N ILE A 368 20.02 13.49 -9.12
CA ILE A 368 20.78 12.72 -10.10
C ILE A 368 20.93 13.45 -11.44
N GLY A 369 20.21 14.57 -11.62
CA GLY A 369 20.20 15.36 -12.86
C GLY A 369 21.38 16.32 -13.01
N PRO A 370 21.59 16.89 -14.20
CA PRO A 370 22.71 17.79 -14.49
C PRO A 370 22.63 19.14 -13.75
N SER A 371 21.44 19.52 -13.26
CA SER A 371 21.22 20.78 -12.52
C SER A 371 21.46 20.63 -11.01
N ALA A 372 21.80 19.43 -10.53
CA ALA A 372 22.05 19.19 -9.11
C ALA A 372 23.34 19.88 -8.64
N PRO A 373 23.36 20.50 -7.44
CA PRO A 373 24.58 21.08 -6.88
C PRO A 373 25.64 20.00 -6.53
N PHE A 374 25.20 18.78 -6.29
CA PHE A 374 26.02 17.59 -6.06
C PHE A 374 25.18 16.33 -6.34
N LEU A 375 25.84 15.25 -6.75
CA LEU A 375 25.19 13.97 -7.01
C LEU A 375 24.85 13.26 -5.69
N PHE A 376 23.55 13.08 -5.40
CA PHE A 376 23.11 12.39 -4.18
C PHE A 376 21.78 11.62 -4.38
N PRO A 377 21.83 10.41 -4.93
CA PRO A 377 20.62 9.61 -5.21
C PRO A 377 19.87 9.17 -3.94
N GLY A 378 20.52 9.22 -2.77
CA GLY A 378 19.93 8.86 -1.47
C GLY A 378 19.04 9.92 -0.81
N ILE A 379 18.86 11.10 -1.43
CA ILE A 379 18.10 12.22 -0.84
C ILE A 379 16.67 11.85 -0.41
N PRO A 380 15.89 11.00 -1.13
CA PRO A 380 14.54 10.61 -0.68
C PRO A 380 14.56 9.84 0.64
N PHE A 381 15.62 9.08 0.90
CA PHE A 381 15.76 8.34 2.15
C PHE A 381 16.18 9.26 3.31
N LEU A 382 16.96 10.33 3.05
CA LEU A 382 17.18 11.39 4.04
C LEU A 382 15.86 12.09 4.41
N LEU A 383 15.02 12.39 3.43
CA LEU A 383 13.68 12.92 3.70
C LEU A 383 12.86 11.93 4.54
N GLY A 384 12.92 10.63 4.22
CA GLY A 384 12.28 9.57 5.02
C GLY A 384 12.79 9.56 6.47
N ALA A 385 14.12 9.66 6.67
CA ALA A 385 14.71 9.75 8.00
C ALA A 385 14.22 10.99 8.76
N ALA A 386 14.12 12.15 8.10
CA ALA A 386 13.57 13.37 8.69
C ALA A 386 12.12 13.18 9.15
N PHE A 387 11.29 12.48 8.37
CA PHE A 387 9.93 12.16 8.78
C PHE A 387 9.88 11.25 10.01
N PHE A 388 10.79 10.27 10.15
CA PHE A 388 10.92 9.47 11.37
C PHE A 388 11.35 10.32 12.58
N VAL A 389 12.25 11.29 12.40
CA VAL A 389 12.63 12.24 13.46
C VAL A 389 11.44 13.08 13.91
N VAL A 390 10.62 13.58 12.97
CA VAL A 390 9.39 14.33 13.30
C VAL A 390 8.41 13.44 14.07
N ALA A 391 8.18 12.20 13.58
CA ALA A 391 7.30 11.24 14.25
C ALA A 391 7.78 10.92 15.66
N PHE A 392 9.10 10.74 15.86
CA PHE A 392 9.71 10.50 17.16
C PHE A 392 9.57 11.72 18.09
N ALA A 393 9.78 12.93 17.59
CA ALA A 393 9.60 14.16 18.37
C ALA A 393 8.15 14.31 18.85
N ILE A 394 7.16 14.02 17.97
CA ILE A 394 5.74 14.00 18.34
C ILE A 394 5.50 12.97 19.44
N ALA A 395 5.99 11.73 19.27
CA ALA A 395 5.80 10.66 20.25
C ALA A 395 6.44 10.97 21.61
N ARG A 396 7.57 11.72 21.63
CA ARG A 396 8.29 12.11 22.86
C ARG A 396 7.67 13.30 23.59
N HIS A 397 6.81 14.10 22.96
CA HIS A 397 6.23 15.29 23.58
C HIS A 397 5.46 14.93 24.86
N ARG A 398 5.78 15.59 26.01
CA ARG A 398 5.31 15.20 27.35
C ARG A 398 3.79 15.01 27.46
N ARG A 399 3.00 15.91 26.89
CA ARG A 399 1.52 15.83 26.92
C ARG A 399 0.98 14.64 26.11
N ILE A 400 1.64 14.36 24.99
CA ILE A 400 1.26 13.27 24.08
C ILE A 400 1.67 11.94 24.69
N ARG A 401 2.87 11.87 25.27
CA ARG A 401 3.37 10.69 25.97
C ARG A 401 2.44 10.28 27.13
N ALA A 402 2.03 11.24 27.97
CA ALA A 402 1.07 10.95 29.05
C ALA A 402 -0.30 10.47 28.53
N ALA A 403 -0.78 11.03 27.41
CA ALA A 403 -2.02 10.60 26.78
C ALA A 403 -1.89 9.19 26.13
N ILE A 404 -0.72 8.87 25.58
CA ILE A 404 -0.40 7.54 25.05
C ILE A 404 -0.30 6.51 26.19
N GLU A 405 0.36 6.86 27.30
CA GLU A 405 0.50 6.02 28.49
C GLU A 405 -0.86 5.70 29.11
N SER A 406 -1.78 6.69 29.22
CA SER A 406 -3.14 6.47 29.70
C SER A 406 -4.00 5.61 28.76
N ALA A 407 -3.72 5.59 27.47
CA ALA A 407 -4.41 4.75 26.49
C ALA A 407 -3.85 3.31 26.42
N SER A 408 -2.64 3.08 26.96
CA SER A 408 -1.98 1.76 27.00
C SER A 408 -2.15 1.03 28.34
N ALA A 409 -2.59 1.73 29.38
CA ALA A 409 -2.99 1.16 30.68
C ALA A 409 -4.43 0.66 30.65
#